data_4ef9c68fe3c7bb54c4af0b57d3737229
#
_entry.id   4ef9c68fe3c7bb54c4af0b57d3737229
#
_cell.length_a   1.000
_cell.length_b   1.000
_cell.length_c   1.000
_cell.angle_alpha   90.00
_cell.angle_beta   90.00
_cell.angle_gamma   90.00
#
_symmetry.space_group_name_H-M   'P 1'
#
loop_
_entity.id
_entity.type
_entity.pdbx_description
1 polymer ?
#
loop_
_entity_poly.entity_id
_entity_poly.type
_entity_poly.pdbx_seq_one_letter_code
_entity_poly.pdbx_strand_id
1 'polypeptide(L)'
;MAWLDPLNAYPLPADFASKAEAYSTLLLTYNKTHNISGAKTTQAVEENILDSLYPLLFMEAWPNRCIDIGSGAGFPGIPLALALPQMEVHLFEPIAKKSAFLHLVKSELGLTNVVVKTERIEATEAFPCALICSRAVTNTKALLSLAKAFITPTTCALLYKGSRANEELEGFSNYTLFERNQRRYVLVKELM
;
A
#
# COMPACT_ATOMS: atom_id res chain seq x y z
N MET A 1 -10.63 10.60 -15.88
CA MET A 1 -9.98 9.32 -16.26
C MET A 1 -10.97 8.19 -15.99
N ALA A 2 -11.47 7.52 -17.00
CA ALA A 2 -12.52 6.49 -16.86
C ALA A 2 -12.17 5.34 -15.87
N TRP A 3 -10.88 5.01 -15.73
CA TRP A 3 -10.45 3.98 -14.79
C TRP A 3 -10.63 4.36 -13.32
N LEU A 4 -10.81 5.66 -13.01
CA LEU A 4 -11.11 6.15 -11.65
C LEU A 4 -12.62 6.21 -11.34
N ASP A 5 -13.49 5.94 -12.31
CA ASP A 5 -14.94 6.00 -12.10
C ASP A 5 -15.44 5.21 -10.89
N PRO A 6 -14.86 4.03 -10.55
CA PRO A 6 -15.23 3.34 -9.32
C PRO A 6 -14.98 4.12 -8.03
N LEU A 7 -14.11 5.15 -8.06
CA LEU A 7 -13.77 6.00 -6.91
C LEU A 7 -14.48 7.36 -6.93
N ASN A 8 -15.44 7.59 -7.84
CA ASN A 8 -16.12 8.88 -7.97
C ASN A 8 -16.83 9.37 -6.69
N ALA A 9 -17.17 8.44 -5.77
CA ALA A 9 -17.76 8.78 -4.48
C ALA A 9 -16.73 9.31 -3.46
N TYR A 10 -15.42 9.19 -3.73
CA TYR A 10 -14.37 9.63 -2.83
C TYR A 10 -13.71 10.91 -3.34
N PRO A 11 -13.57 11.97 -2.50
CA PRO A 11 -12.98 13.24 -2.90
C PRO A 11 -11.46 13.11 -3.00
N LEU A 12 -10.94 12.73 -4.17
CA LEU A 12 -9.50 12.71 -4.42
C LEU A 12 -8.93 14.13 -4.55
N PRO A 13 -7.65 14.37 -4.17
CA PRO A 13 -6.96 15.64 -4.37
C PRO A 13 -7.00 16.10 -5.84
N ALA A 14 -7.05 17.40 -6.08
CA ALA A 14 -7.15 17.97 -7.42
C ALA A 14 -5.98 17.58 -8.35
N ASP A 15 -4.78 17.36 -7.79
CA ASP A 15 -3.57 16.95 -8.50
C ASP A 15 -3.37 15.43 -8.55
N PHE A 16 -4.30 14.64 -7.98
CA PHE A 16 -4.19 13.18 -7.92
C PHE A 16 -4.02 12.56 -9.31
N ALA A 17 -4.87 12.95 -10.27
CA ALA A 17 -4.86 12.36 -11.61
C ALA A 17 -3.53 12.58 -12.33
N SER A 18 -2.99 13.80 -12.30
CA SER A 18 -1.70 14.13 -12.91
C SER A 18 -0.52 13.40 -12.25
N LYS A 19 -0.53 13.30 -10.91
CA LYS A 19 0.50 12.55 -10.17
C LYS A 19 0.41 11.04 -10.42
N ALA A 20 -0.78 10.47 -10.52
CA ALA A 20 -0.98 9.06 -10.85
C ALA A 20 -0.46 8.71 -12.25
N GLU A 21 -0.68 9.59 -13.24
CA GLU A 21 -0.14 9.44 -14.60
C GLU A 21 1.39 9.54 -14.61
N ALA A 22 1.96 10.51 -13.91
CA ALA A 22 3.41 10.66 -13.77
C ALA A 22 4.03 9.45 -13.07
N TYR A 23 3.43 8.93 -11.99
CA TYR A 23 3.86 7.69 -11.34
C TYR A 23 3.82 6.50 -12.30
N SER A 24 2.74 6.35 -13.07
CA SER A 24 2.62 5.26 -14.07
C SER A 24 3.74 5.33 -15.10
N THR A 25 4.03 6.52 -15.61
CA THR A 25 5.10 6.77 -16.60
C THR A 25 6.48 6.43 -16.02
N LEU A 26 6.78 6.90 -14.81
CA LEU A 26 8.03 6.60 -14.09
C LEU A 26 8.18 5.08 -13.88
N LEU A 27 7.12 4.41 -13.41
CA LEU A 27 7.15 2.97 -13.17
C LEU A 27 7.42 2.19 -14.45
N LEU A 28 6.71 2.47 -15.53
CA LEU A 28 6.88 1.76 -16.79
C LEU A 28 8.27 1.99 -17.38
N THR A 29 8.79 3.23 -17.29
CA THR A 29 10.13 3.57 -17.76
C THR A 29 11.20 2.85 -16.96
N TYR A 30 11.16 2.93 -15.63
CA TYR A 30 12.11 2.28 -14.74
C TYR A 30 12.07 0.75 -14.85
N ASN A 31 10.86 0.21 -15.03
CA ASN A 31 10.63 -1.23 -15.10
C ASN A 31 11.23 -1.90 -16.34
N LYS A 32 11.43 -1.15 -17.45
CA LYS A 32 12.08 -1.66 -18.67
C LYS A 32 13.50 -2.18 -18.39
N THR A 33 14.22 -1.51 -17.50
CA THR A 33 15.61 -1.85 -17.18
C THR A 33 15.73 -2.70 -15.92
N HIS A 34 14.92 -2.40 -14.88
CA HIS A 34 15.14 -2.95 -13.55
C HIS A 34 14.20 -4.10 -13.18
N ASN A 35 13.12 -4.31 -13.94
CA ASN A 35 12.13 -5.38 -13.70
C ASN A 35 11.67 -5.46 -12.25
N ILE A 36 11.11 -4.36 -11.71
CA ILE A 36 10.67 -4.23 -10.32
C ILE A 36 9.19 -4.56 -10.12
N SER A 37 8.42 -4.66 -11.21
CA SER A 37 6.97 -4.90 -11.19
C SER A 37 6.54 -5.82 -12.33
N GLY A 38 5.50 -6.62 -12.07
CA GLY A 38 4.80 -7.38 -13.10
C GLY A 38 3.95 -6.53 -14.06
N ALA A 39 3.60 -5.30 -13.67
CA ALA A 39 2.85 -4.38 -14.53
C ALA A 39 3.75 -3.88 -15.69
N LYS A 40 3.35 -4.21 -16.92
CA LYS A 40 4.12 -3.89 -18.14
C LYS A 40 3.37 -2.92 -19.06
N THR A 41 2.14 -2.55 -18.74
CA THR A 41 1.29 -1.64 -19.51
C THR A 41 0.69 -0.57 -18.60
N THR A 42 0.31 0.57 -19.17
CA THR A 42 -0.38 1.65 -18.45
C THR A 42 -1.64 1.13 -17.77
N GLN A 43 -2.45 0.34 -18.48
CA GLN A 43 -3.66 -0.26 -17.91
C GLN A 43 -3.37 -1.13 -16.69
N ALA A 44 -2.30 -1.96 -16.73
CA ALA A 44 -1.93 -2.79 -15.58
C ALA A 44 -1.45 -1.96 -14.37
N VAL A 45 -0.84 -0.80 -14.61
CA VAL A 45 -0.48 0.14 -13.52
C VAL A 45 -1.73 0.82 -12.97
N GLU A 46 -2.64 1.29 -13.82
CA GLU A 46 -3.92 1.90 -13.44
C GLU A 46 -4.77 0.94 -12.60
N GLU A 47 -4.87 -0.33 -13.01
CA GLU A 47 -5.55 -1.37 -12.23
C GLU A 47 -4.89 -1.57 -10.85
N ASN A 48 -3.57 -1.54 -10.76
CA ASN A 48 -2.88 -1.63 -9.48
C ASN A 48 -3.09 -0.39 -8.60
N ILE A 49 -3.18 0.80 -9.19
CA ILE A 49 -3.51 2.04 -8.46
C ILE A 49 -4.94 1.94 -7.93
N LEU A 50 -5.90 1.59 -8.79
CA LEU A 50 -7.30 1.42 -8.41
C LEU A 50 -7.48 0.35 -7.32
N ASP A 51 -6.80 -0.79 -7.46
CA ASP A 51 -6.77 -1.86 -6.46
C ASP A 51 -6.26 -1.34 -5.10
N SER A 52 -5.19 -0.53 -5.11
CA SER A 52 -4.64 0.08 -3.91
C SER A 52 -5.59 1.06 -3.22
N LEU A 53 -6.43 1.76 -3.98
CA LEU A 53 -7.35 2.79 -3.51
C LEU A 53 -8.76 2.29 -3.19
N TYR A 54 -9.09 1.08 -3.60
CA TYR A 54 -10.44 0.54 -3.39
C TYR A 54 -10.89 0.58 -1.92
N PRO A 55 -10.00 0.40 -0.91
CA PRO A 55 -10.35 0.57 0.49
C PRO A 55 -10.89 1.95 0.89
N LEU A 56 -10.66 3.00 0.09
CA LEU A 56 -11.26 4.31 0.32
C LEU A 56 -12.80 4.28 0.35
N LEU A 57 -13.41 3.28 -0.30
CA LEU A 57 -14.86 3.16 -0.41
C LEU A 57 -15.52 2.51 0.81
N PHE A 58 -14.75 1.83 1.68
CA PHE A 58 -15.30 1.09 2.81
C PHE A 58 -14.61 1.39 4.16
N MET A 59 -13.48 2.07 4.15
CA MET A 59 -12.86 2.55 5.38
C MET A 59 -13.46 3.90 5.77
N GLU A 60 -14.11 3.96 6.94
CA GLU A 60 -14.76 5.18 7.44
C GLU A 60 -13.76 6.27 7.83
N ALA A 61 -12.58 5.88 8.30
CA ALA A 61 -11.54 6.81 8.73
C ALA A 61 -10.14 6.28 8.37
N TRP A 62 -9.26 7.22 8.02
CA TRP A 62 -7.86 6.96 7.74
C TRP A 62 -6.99 7.57 8.82
N PRO A 63 -6.01 6.82 9.35
CA PRO A 63 -5.12 7.34 10.39
C PRO A 63 -4.08 8.30 9.82
N ASN A 64 -3.42 9.04 10.71
CA ASN A 64 -2.38 9.99 10.33
C ASN A 64 -1.07 9.31 9.86
N ARG A 65 -0.89 8.03 10.17
CA ARG A 65 0.32 7.28 9.81
C ARG A 65 0.01 5.85 9.39
N CYS A 66 0.65 5.45 8.29
CA CYS A 66 0.58 4.11 7.72
C CYS A 66 2.00 3.56 7.49
N ILE A 67 2.17 2.26 7.74
CA ILE A 67 3.34 1.49 7.32
C ILE A 67 2.92 0.58 6.16
N ASP A 68 3.68 0.59 5.06
CA ASP A 68 3.53 -0.36 3.95
C ASP A 68 4.73 -1.32 3.96
N ILE A 69 4.48 -2.58 4.29
CA ILE A 69 5.53 -3.59 4.43
C ILE A 69 5.73 -4.32 3.10
N GLY A 70 6.96 -4.24 2.58
CA GLY A 70 7.31 -4.81 1.29
C GLY A 70 6.69 -4.03 0.14
N SER A 71 6.86 -2.72 0.14
CA SER A 71 6.21 -1.79 -0.77
C SER A 71 6.48 -2.07 -2.26
N GLY A 72 7.56 -2.76 -2.58
CA GLY A 72 7.87 -3.15 -3.95
C GLY A 72 8.04 -1.97 -4.88
N ALA A 73 7.22 -1.93 -5.92
CA ALA A 73 7.13 -0.79 -6.82
C ALA A 73 6.25 0.36 -6.25
N GLY A 74 5.84 0.30 -4.97
CA GLY A 74 5.08 1.33 -4.29
C GLY A 74 3.60 1.01 -4.08
N PHE A 75 3.15 -0.23 -4.26
CA PHE A 75 1.76 -0.60 -4.07
C PHE A 75 1.53 -1.38 -2.76
N PRO A 76 0.62 -0.95 -1.88
CA PRO A 76 -0.37 0.12 -2.07
C PRO A 76 0.11 1.52 -1.64
N GLY A 77 1.28 1.67 -1.03
CA GLY A 77 1.69 2.85 -0.30
C GLY A 77 1.73 4.15 -1.13
N ILE A 78 2.27 4.15 -2.35
CA ILE A 78 2.32 5.36 -3.20
C ILE A 78 0.92 5.83 -3.60
N PRO A 79 0.00 4.98 -4.15
CA PRO A 79 -1.37 5.41 -4.40
C PRO A 79 -2.08 5.97 -3.16
N LEU A 80 -1.92 5.34 -1.99
CA LEU A 80 -2.50 5.84 -0.74
C LEU A 80 -1.91 7.21 -0.35
N ALA A 81 -0.60 7.41 -0.49
CA ALA A 81 0.04 8.70 -0.22
C ALA A 81 -0.44 9.80 -1.16
N LEU A 82 -0.72 9.47 -2.43
CA LEU A 82 -1.30 10.41 -3.40
C LEU A 82 -2.74 10.79 -3.07
N ALA A 83 -3.54 9.82 -2.63
CA ALA A 83 -4.96 10.04 -2.33
C ALA A 83 -5.20 10.70 -0.97
N LEU A 84 -4.27 10.51 -0.02
CA LEU A 84 -4.36 10.92 1.38
C LEU A 84 -3.14 11.77 1.78
N PRO A 85 -3.00 13.00 1.29
CA PRO A 85 -1.81 13.82 1.49
C PRO A 85 -1.54 14.18 2.97
N GLN A 86 -2.54 14.04 3.85
CA GLN A 86 -2.41 14.26 5.28
C GLN A 86 -1.89 13.02 6.04
N MET A 87 -1.87 11.85 5.40
CA MET A 87 -1.36 10.62 6.00
C MET A 87 0.12 10.45 5.71
N GLU A 88 0.94 10.31 6.74
CA GLU A 88 2.35 9.94 6.61
C GLU A 88 2.47 8.45 6.27
N VAL A 89 3.11 8.12 5.15
CA VAL A 89 3.26 6.75 4.65
C VAL A 89 4.72 6.32 4.69
N HIS A 90 5.03 5.33 5.52
CA HIS A 90 6.35 4.72 5.63
C HIS A 90 6.43 3.48 4.74
N LEU A 91 7.26 3.53 3.70
CA LEU A 91 7.46 2.46 2.73
C LEU A 91 8.70 1.63 3.11
N PHE A 92 8.49 0.39 3.54
CA PHE A 92 9.57 -0.54 3.86
C PHE A 92 9.86 -1.47 2.68
N GLU A 93 11.02 -1.29 2.04
CA GLU A 93 11.44 -2.10 0.90
C GLU A 93 12.96 -2.35 0.95
N PRO A 94 13.40 -3.56 1.33
CA PRO A 94 14.82 -3.86 1.52
C PRO A 94 15.60 -4.03 0.21
N ILE A 95 14.92 -4.26 -0.93
CA ILE A 95 15.59 -4.47 -2.21
C ILE A 95 16.02 -3.14 -2.81
N ALA A 96 17.33 -2.89 -2.88
CA ALA A 96 17.92 -1.61 -3.27
C ALA A 96 17.33 -1.00 -4.56
N LYS A 97 17.17 -1.80 -5.63
CA LYS A 97 16.62 -1.29 -6.89
C LYS A 97 15.15 -0.86 -6.80
N LYS A 98 14.35 -1.49 -5.93
CA LYS A 98 12.95 -1.10 -5.68
C LYS A 98 12.88 0.13 -4.79
N SER A 99 13.68 0.15 -3.73
CA SER A 99 13.77 1.32 -2.86
C SER A 99 14.30 2.56 -3.60
N ALA A 100 15.29 2.41 -4.47
CA ALA A 100 15.77 3.50 -5.33
C ALA A 100 14.63 4.07 -6.20
N PHE A 101 13.76 3.21 -6.74
CA PHE A 101 12.58 3.65 -7.47
C PHE A 101 11.61 4.43 -6.58
N LEU A 102 11.38 3.99 -5.34
CA LEU A 102 10.50 4.71 -4.40
C LEU A 102 11.06 6.09 -4.04
N HIS A 103 12.37 6.22 -3.87
CA HIS A 103 13.03 7.52 -3.68
C HIS A 103 12.87 8.42 -4.91
N LEU A 104 13.01 7.87 -6.13
CA LEU A 104 12.77 8.60 -7.36
C LEU A 104 11.33 9.13 -7.42
N VAL A 105 10.34 8.28 -7.20
CA VAL A 105 8.92 8.67 -7.18
C VAL A 105 8.66 9.75 -6.15
N LYS A 106 9.18 9.60 -4.92
CA LYS A 106 9.04 10.61 -3.86
C LYS A 106 9.56 11.96 -4.31
N SER A 107 10.74 11.99 -4.93
CA SER A 107 11.38 13.24 -5.41
C SER A 107 10.61 13.85 -6.57
N GLU A 108 10.34 13.08 -7.62
CA GLU A 108 9.70 13.57 -8.85
C GLU A 108 8.27 14.08 -8.63
N LEU A 109 7.52 13.44 -7.72
CA LEU A 109 6.14 13.83 -7.43
C LEU A 109 6.01 14.77 -6.22
N GLY A 110 7.12 15.15 -5.59
CA GLY A 110 7.13 16.03 -4.42
C GLY A 110 6.35 15.47 -3.22
N LEU A 111 6.45 14.16 -2.94
CA LEU A 111 5.67 13.51 -1.87
C LEU A 111 6.30 13.76 -0.49
N THR A 112 5.91 14.86 0.14
CA THR A 112 6.40 15.24 1.47
C THR A 112 5.90 14.31 2.57
N ASN A 113 4.76 13.66 2.35
CA ASN A 113 4.13 12.70 3.27
C ASN A 113 4.65 11.25 3.11
N VAL A 114 5.69 11.00 2.31
CA VAL A 114 6.28 9.68 2.13
C VAL A 114 7.65 9.59 2.77
N VAL A 115 7.88 8.53 3.54
CA VAL A 115 9.18 8.15 4.11
C VAL A 115 9.58 6.80 3.53
N VAL A 116 10.71 6.72 2.83
CA VAL A 116 11.23 5.46 2.27
C VAL A 116 12.29 4.90 3.20
N LYS A 117 12.13 3.64 3.60
CA LYS A 117 13.04 2.85 4.44
C LYS A 117 13.63 1.70 3.61
N THR A 118 14.94 1.81 3.27
CA THR A 118 15.67 0.78 2.51
C THR A 118 16.16 -0.33 3.43
N GLU A 119 15.27 -0.88 4.22
CA GLU A 119 15.57 -1.89 5.23
C GLU A 119 14.35 -2.78 5.50
N ARG A 120 14.58 -3.90 6.18
CA ARG A 120 13.48 -4.72 6.69
C ARG A 120 12.86 -4.05 7.90
N ILE A 121 11.55 -4.21 8.10
CA ILE A 121 10.84 -3.57 9.21
C ILE A 121 11.41 -3.97 10.58
N GLU A 122 11.90 -5.21 10.73
CA GLU A 122 12.48 -5.74 11.96
C GLU A 122 13.81 -5.08 12.35
N ALA A 123 14.48 -4.43 11.38
CA ALA A 123 15.75 -3.71 11.62
C ALA A 123 15.56 -2.26 12.01
N THR A 124 14.33 -1.74 11.97
CA THR A 124 14.02 -0.34 12.25
C THR A 124 13.61 -0.16 13.71
N GLU A 125 14.04 0.93 14.32
CA GLU A 125 13.50 1.37 15.63
C GLU A 125 11.99 1.56 15.51
N ALA A 126 11.26 0.89 16.41
CA ALA A 126 9.81 0.87 16.37
C ALA A 126 9.19 2.20 16.77
N PHE A 127 8.10 2.56 16.13
CA PHE A 127 7.26 3.71 16.45
C PHE A 127 5.78 3.31 16.39
N PRO A 128 4.89 4.00 17.13
CA PRO A 128 3.46 3.71 17.09
C PRO A 128 2.89 3.90 15.68
N CYS A 129 2.17 2.88 15.19
CA CYS A 129 1.53 2.93 13.89
C CYS A 129 0.08 2.49 14.00
N ALA A 130 -0.85 3.26 13.45
CA ALA A 130 -2.27 2.95 13.51
C ALA A 130 -2.76 2.11 12.31
N LEU A 131 -2.01 2.07 11.19
CA LEU A 131 -2.35 1.27 10.02
C LEU A 131 -1.12 0.56 9.47
N ILE A 132 -1.21 -0.75 9.34
CA ILE A 132 -0.23 -1.57 8.63
C ILE A 132 -0.87 -2.05 7.34
N CYS A 133 -0.26 -1.70 6.21
CA CYS A 133 -0.64 -2.19 4.90
C CYS A 133 0.38 -3.20 4.38
N SER A 134 -0.06 -4.14 3.57
CA SER A 134 0.84 -5.00 2.81
C SER A 134 0.12 -5.66 1.64
N ARG A 135 0.85 -5.86 0.54
CA ARG A 135 0.39 -6.59 -0.63
C ARG A 135 1.39 -7.68 -1.04
N ALA A 136 0.96 -8.95 -0.98
CA ALA A 136 1.69 -10.10 -1.52
C ALA A 136 3.11 -10.35 -0.94
N VAL A 137 3.36 -10.05 0.34
CA VAL A 137 4.68 -10.25 0.97
C VAL A 137 4.80 -11.65 1.56
N THR A 138 3.87 -12.03 2.45
CA THR A 138 3.86 -13.32 3.15
C THR A 138 2.46 -13.62 3.68
N ASN A 139 2.28 -14.74 4.38
CA ASN A 139 1.02 -15.00 5.07
C ASN A 139 0.77 -14.00 6.21
N THR A 140 -0.51 -13.84 6.58
CA THR A 140 -0.95 -12.83 7.56
C THR A 140 -0.25 -12.94 8.91
N LYS A 141 -0.13 -14.16 9.47
CA LYS A 141 0.51 -14.38 10.79
C LYS A 141 1.97 -13.98 10.79
N ALA A 142 2.72 -14.40 9.76
CA ALA A 142 4.12 -14.03 9.62
C ALA A 142 4.31 -12.52 9.44
N LEU A 143 3.46 -11.85 8.64
CA LEU A 143 3.50 -10.41 8.46
C LEU A 143 3.30 -9.64 9.78
N LEU A 144 2.28 -10.01 10.55
CA LEU A 144 2.00 -9.38 11.83
C LEU A 144 3.11 -9.65 12.87
N SER A 145 3.74 -10.82 12.81
CA SER A 145 4.91 -11.13 13.63
C SER A 145 6.09 -10.20 13.31
N LEU A 146 6.37 -9.93 12.04
CA LEU A 146 7.43 -8.99 11.62
C LEU A 146 7.14 -7.56 12.11
N ALA A 147 5.88 -7.16 12.11
CA ALA A 147 5.45 -5.82 12.50
C ALA A 147 5.16 -5.68 14.00
N LYS A 148 5.34 -6.72 14.81
CA LYS A 148 4.90 -6.78 16.21
C LYS A 148 5.30 -5.57 17.04
N ALA A 149 6.52 -5.07 16.88
CA ALA A 149 7.04 -3.94 17.62
C ALA A 149 6.33 -2.60 17.32
N PHE A 150 5.63 -2.50 16.17
CA PHE A 150 4.89 -1.31 15.73
C PHE A 150 3.40 -1.37 16.11
N ILE A 151 2.92 -2.53 16.56
CA ILE A 151 1.50 -2.75 16.89
C ILE A 151 1.20 -2.14 18.27
N THR A 152 0.11 -1.39 18.30
CA THR A 152 -0.51 -0.80 19.50
C THR A 152 -1.96 -1.29 19.60
N PRO A 153 -2.68 -1.05 20.71
CA PRO A 153 -4.09 -1.43 20.83
C PRO A 153 -5.01 -0.84 19.75
N THR A 154 -4.60 0.27 19.12
CA THR A 154 -5.38 0.94 18.07
C THR A 154 -4.92 0.58 16.66
N THR A 155 -3.89 -0.25 16.52
CA THR A 155 -3.37 -0.64 15.21
C THR A 155 -4.33 -1.59 14.51
N CYS A 156 -4.62 -1.32 13.24
CA CYS A 156 -5.27 -2.26 12.33
C CYS A 156 -4.37 -2.62 11.16
N ALA A 157 -4.65 -3.75 10.52
CA ALA A 157 -3.94 -4.18 9.31
C ALA A 157 -4.89 -4.25 8.13
N LEU A 158 -4.54 -3.56 7.04
CA LEU A 158 -5.22 -3.61 5.75
C LEU A 158 -4.39 -4.45 4.79
N LEU A 159 -4.84 -5.66 4.51
CA LEU A 159 -4.11 -6.63 3.72
C LEU A 159 -4.76 -6.85 2.36
N TYR A 160 -3.97 -6.71 1.31
CA TYR A 160 -4.38 -6.92 -0.07
C TYR A 160 -4.05 -8.36 -0.46
N LYS A 161 -5.08 -9.20 -0.56
CA LYS A 161 -4.97 -10.64 -0.74
C LYS A 161 -5.58 -11.12 -2.06
N GLY A 162 -5.21 -12.34 -2.44
CA GLY A 162 -5.82 -13.08 -3.54
C GLY A 162 -6.82 -14.13 -3.06
N SER A 163 -7.05 -15.16 -3.88
CA SER A 163 -8.04 -16.23 -3.64
C SER A 163 -7.85 -17.02 -2.34
N ARG A 164 -6.61 -17.10 -1.83
CA ARG A 164 -6.29 -17.84 -0.57
C ARG A 164 -6.49 -17.03 0.70
N ALA A 165 -7.15 -15.88 0.65
CA ALA A 165 -7.35 -15.02 1.82
C ALA A 165 -8.00 -15.77 2.98
N ASN A 166 -9.03 -16.57 2.73
CA ASN A 166 -9.76 -17.30 3.76
C ASN A 166 -8.87 -18.31 4.51
N GLU A 167 -7.99 -19.02 3.81
CA GLU A 167 -7.04 -19.96 4.42
C GLU A 167 -6.03 -19.22 5.32
N GLU A 168 -5.59 -18.03 4.90
CA GLU A 168 -4.64 -17.23 5.66
C GLU A 168 -5.24 -16.54 6.89
N LEU A 169 -6.57 -16.45 6.97
CA LEU A 169 -7.32 -15.85 8.08
C LEU A 169 -7.75 -16.87 9.12
N GLU A 170 -7.46 -18.14 8.91
CA GLU A 170 -7.75 -19.18 9.89
C GLU A 170 -7.07 -18.88 11.25
N GLY A 171 -7.90 -18.76 12.30
CA GLY A 171 -7.48 -18.37 13.65
C GLY A 171 -7.47 -16.87 13.93
N PHE A 172 -7.96 -16.03 13.00
CA PHE A 172 -8.29 -14.64 13.28
C PHE A 172 -9.80 -14.50 13.55
N SER A 173 -10.19 -13.81 14.62
CA SER A 173 -11.59 -13.64 15.03
C SER A 173 -12.15 -12.25 14.70
N ASN A 174 -11.30 -11.24 14.59
CA ASN A 174 -11.74 -9.85 14.40
C ASN A 174 -11.19 -9.28 13.06
N TYR A 175 -11.87 -9.65 11.98
CA TYR A 175 -11.58 -9.09 10.66
C TYR A 175 -12.84 -8.84 9.85
N THR A 176 -12.73 -7.94 8.89
CA THR A 176 -13.74 -7.71 7.85
C THR A 176 -13.11 -8.01 6.50
N LEU A 177 -13.83 -8.75 5.65
CA LEU A 177 -13.42 -9.11 4.30
C LEU A 177 -14.27 -8.35 3.29
N PHE A 178 -13.61 -7.65 2.39
CA PHE A 178 -14.23 -7.00 1.24
C PHE A 178 -13.70 -7.63 -0.05
N GLU A 179 -14.56 -7.77 -1.05
CA GLU A 179 -14.19 -8.38 -2.32
C GLU A 179 -14.46 -7.43 -3.50
N ARG A 180 -13.54 -7.45 -4.47
CA ARG A 180 -13.68 -6.82 -5.77
C ARG A 180 -13.06 -7.70 -6.83
N ASN A 181 -13.88 -8.27 -7.71
CA ASN A 181 -13.42 -9.26 -8.69
C ASN A 181 -12.68 -10.42 -8.01
N GLN A 182 -11.39 -10.62 -8.33
CA GLN A 182 -10.54 -11.66 -7.73
C GLN A 182 -9.68 -11.13 -6.57
N ARG A 183 -9.85 -9.86 -6.17
CA ARG A 183 -9.13 -9.22 -5.07
C ARG A 183 -9.92 -9.30 -3.78
N ARG A 184 -9.20 -9.48 -2.71
CA ARG A 184 -9.72 -9.47 -1.35
C ARG A 184 -8.96 -8.48 -0.49
N TYR A 185 -9.71 -7.66 0.24
CA TYR A 185 -9.18 -6.68 1.17
C TYR A 185 -9.59 -7.10 2.56
N VAL A 186 -8.61 -7.39 3.39
CA VAL A 186 -8.84 -7.87 4.75
C VAL A 186 -8.45 -6.77 5.72
N LEU A 187 -9.40 -6.26 6.45
CA LEU A 187 -9.19 -5.33 7.56
C LEU A 187 -9.20 -6.13 8.86
N VAL A 188 -8.03 -6.35 9.44
CA VAL A 188 -7.88 -7.02 10.74
C VAL A 188 -7.76 -5.97 11.82
N LYS A 189 -8.57 -6.10 12.87
CA LYS A 189 -8.56 -5.24 14.06
C LYS A 189 -8.11 -6.06 15.27
N GLU A 190 -7.73 -5.36 16.37
CA GLU A 190 -7.32 -6.02 17.61
C GLU A 190 -6.18 -7.03 17.39
N LEU A 191 -5.05 -6.51 16.90
CA LEU A 191 -3.88 -7.31 16.52
C LEU A 191 -3.05 -7.84 17.71
N MET A 192 -3.44 -7.48 18.96
CA MET A 192 -2.79 -7.91 20.21
C MET A 192 -3.59 -9.01 20.89
#